data_52d09c317331fa8311146c69d00392b7
#
_entry.id   52d09c317331fa8311146c69d00392b7
#
_cell.length_a   1.000
_cell.length_b   1.000
_cell.length_c   1.000
_cell.angle_alpha   90.00
_cell.angle_beta   90.00
_cell.angle_gamma   90.00
#
_symmetry.space_group_name_H-M   'P 1'
#
loop_
_entity.id
_entity.type
_entity.pdbx_description
1 polymer ?
#
loop_
_entity_poly.entity_id
_entity_poly.type
_entity_poly.pdbx_seq_one_letter_code
_entity_poly.pdbx_strand_id
1 'polypeptide(L)'
;VDAANTLRKVDAPVKRKVSVDEFTALQDWQLRFQLLDQIPDPEVEDLPLLEAALADDQMAIRRLATVYLGMIEDVAVVPALTKALNDKSASVRRTAGDCMSDLGLAEFELAMMGALKDKNKLVRWRAAMYLYETGTEACLAALHEAENDAEFEVKLQVKMAIARIEQGEEAKGSVWKQMTDAR
;
A
#
# COMPACT_ATOMS: atom_id res chain seq x y z
N VAL A 1 1.25 34.55 -44.35
CA VAL A 1 1.08 35.11 -43.00
C VAL A 1 0.67 33.97 -42.07
N ASP A 2 1.66 33.23 -41.50
CA ASP A 2 1.41 32.18 -40.55
C ASP A 2 2.00 32.58 -39.19
N ALA A 3 1.12 33.13 -38.36
CA ALA A 3 1.41 33.47 -36.98
C ALA A 3 0.54 32.62 -36.05
N ALA A 4 0.57 31.33 -36.19
CA ALA A 4 -0.13 30.46 -35.25
C ALA A 4 0.57 29.10 -35.25
N ASN A 5 1.50 28.90 -34.37
CA ASN A 5 1.73 27.67 -33.67
C ASN A 5 3.16 27.59 -33.06
N THR A 6 3.52 28.59 -32.29
CA THR A 6 4.62 28.37 -31.35
C THR A 6 3.99 27.97 -29.99
N LEU A 7 3.38 26.81 -29.97
CA LEU A 7 3.17 26.11 -28.69
C LEU A 7 4.58 25.92 -28.09
N ARG A 8 4.91 26.78 -27.10
CA ARG A 8 6.05 26.53 -26.22
C ARG A 8 5.88 25.09 -25.72
N LYS A 9 6.78 24.20 -26.14
CA LYS A 9 7.03 22.98 -25.40
C LYS A 9 7.39 23.46 -24.01
N VAL A 10 6.47 23.30 -23.08
CA VAL A 10 6.80 23.37 -21.65
C VAL A 10 7.74 22.18 -21.48
N ASP A 11 9.04 22.47 -21.32
CA ASP A 11 10.01 21.42 -20.98
C ASP A 11 9.45 20.70 -19.75
N ALA A 12 9.38 19.37 -19.84
CA ALA A 12 8.99 18.57 -18.71
C ALA A 12 9.86 18.98 -17.50
N PRO A 13 9.29 19.16 -16.32
CA PRO A 13 10.07 19.58 -15.16
C PRO A 13 11.26 18.63 -15.03
N VAL A 14 12.46 19.22 -15.01
CA VAL A 14 13.71 18.44 -14.84
C VAL A 14 13.56 17.70 -13.51
N LYS A 15 13.54 16.37 -13.55
CA LYS A 15 13.52 15.52 -12.35
C LYS A 15 14.66 15.99 -11.44
N ARG A 16 14.32 16.62 -10.32
CA ARG A 16 15.30 17.00 -9.32
C ARG A 16 15.54 15.81 -8.43
N LYS A 17 16.73 15.25 -8.49
CA LYS A 17 17.16 14.21 -7.56
C LYS A 17 17.38 14.85 -6.18
N VAL A 18 16.57 14.49 -5.20
CA VAL A 18 16.68 14.90 -3.81
C VAL A 18 17.58 13.90 -3.07
N SER A 19 18.60 14.36 -2.38
CA SER A 19 19.45 13.48 -1.58
C SER A 19 18.91 13.30 -0.16
N VAL A 20 19.29 12.20 0.48
CA VAL A 20 18.97 11.93 1.90
C VAL A 20 19.54 13.03 2.79
N ASP A 21 20.78 13.48 2.54
CA ASP A 21 21.44 14.52 3.33
C ASP A 21 20.69 15.86 3.23
N GLU A 22 20.26 16.23 2.04
CA GLU A 22 19.46 17.44 1.82
C GLU A 22 18.14 17.38 2.60
N PHE A 23 17.45 16.24 2.57
CA PHE A 23 16.19 16.03 3.29
C PHE A 23 16.39 16.09 4.81
N THR A 24 17.38 15.37 5.33
CA THR A 24 17.62 15.25 6.78
C THR A 24 18.20 16.50 7.41
N ALA A 25 18.89 17.34 6.64
CA ALA A 25 19.43 18.63 7.11
C ALA A 25 18.33 19.66 7.41
N LEU A 26 17.14 19.52 6.83
CA LEU A 26 16.04 20.45 7.04
C LEU A 26 15.38 20.24 8.40
N GLN A 27 15.41 21.26 9.27
CA GLN A 27 14.76 21.22 10.58
C GLN A 27 13.24 21.43 10.49
N ASP A 28 12.82 22.28 9.55
CA ASP A 28 11.40 22.56 9.31
C ASP A 28 10.76 21.41 8.53
N TRP A 29 9.75 20.80 9.13
CA TRP A 29 9.05 19.68 8.53
C TRP A 29 8.24 20.06 7.28
N GLN A 30 7.75 21.29 7.17
CA GLN A 30 7.03 21.76 5.98
C GLN A 30 7.97 21.83 4.78
N LEU A 31 9.22 22.24 5.01
CA LEU A 31 10.26 22.24 3.97
C LEU A 31 10.64 20.81 3.58
N ARG A 32 10.74 19.88 4.56
CA ARG A 32 10.98 18.46 4.24
C ARG A 32 9.82 17.87 3.42
N PHE A 33 8.58 18.18 3.80
CA PHE A 33 7.40 17.74 3.05
C PHE A 33 7.41 18.28 1.61
N GLN A 34 7.64 19.58 1.45
CA GLN A 34 7.72 20.21 0.13
C GLN A 34 8.85 19.65 -0.74
N LEU A 35 9.99 19.33 -0.12
CA LEU A 35 11.11 18.74 -0.82
C LEU A 35 10.77 17.33 -1.33
N LEU A 36 10.13 16.51 -0.51
CA LEU A 36 9.67 15.18 -0.89
C LEU A 36 8.59 15.25 -1.97
N ASP A 37 7.64 16.19 -1.85
CA ASP A 37 6.52 16.38 -2.78
C ASP A 37 6.97 16.85 -4.19
N GLN A 38 8.23 17.23 -4.35
CA GLN A 38 8.81 17.58 -5.65
C GLN A 38 9.26 16.36 -6.48
N ILE A 39 9.21 15.16 -5.95
CA ILE A 39 9.53 13.93 -6.70
C ILE A 39 8.33 13.62 -7.62
N PRO A 40 8.42 13.84 -8.94
CA PRO A 40 7.25 13.71 -9.81
C PRO A 40 6.90 12.26 -10.14
N ASP A 41 7.90 11.36 -10.10
CA ASP A 41 7.80 9.97 -10.52
C ASP A 41 8.89 9.19 -9.78
N PRO A 42 8.58 8.61 -8.61
CA PRO A 42 9.56 7.93 -7.78
C PRO A 42 10.06 6.66 -8.46
N GLU A 43 11.36 6.41 -8.32
CA GLU A 43 12.07 5.27 -8.89
C GLU A 43 12.82 4.50 -7.78
N VAL A 44 13.37 3.33 -8.10
CA VAL A 44 14.12 2.48 -7.14
C VAL A 44 15.31 3.25 -6.52
N GLU A 45 15.91 4.16 -7.27
CA GLU A 45 17.00 5.02 -6.80
C GLU A 45 16.59 6.00 -5.69
N ASP A 46 15.29 6.25 -5.52
CA ASP A 46 14.75 7.13 -4.47
C ASP A 46 14.51 6.36 -3.16
N LEU A 47 14.65 5.04 -3.14
CA LEU A 47 14.42 4.21 -1.94
C LEU A 47 15.15 4.71 -0.70
N PRO A 48 16.45 5.07 -0.74
CA PRO A 48 17.14 5.57 0.46
C PRO A 48 16.50 6.83 1.04
N LEU A 49 16.01 7.72 0.19
CA LEU A 49 15.30 8.93 0.62
C LEU A 49 13.92 8.59 1.22
N LEU A 50 13.16 7.70 0.56
CA LEU A 50 11.84 7.28 1.02
C LEU A 50 11.92 6.51 2.35
N GLU A 51 12.94 5.68 2.54
CA GLU A 51 13.22 5.01 3.82
C GLU A 51 13.57 5.99 4.94
N ALA A 52 14.35 7.04 4.64
CA ALA A 52 14.61 8.11 5.59
C ALA A 52 13.33 8.88 5.95
N ALA A 53 12.49 9.16 4.95
CA ALA A 53 11.20 9.82 5.15
C ALA A 53 10.20 8.97 5.95
N LEU A 54 10.24 7.63 5.86
CA LEU A 54 9.46 6.73 6.72
C LEU A 54 9.87 6.80 8.20
N ALA A 55 11.04 7.32 8.51
CA ALA A 55 11.51 7.52 9.87
C ALA A 55 11.19 8.92 10.44
N ASP A 56 10.57 9.79 9.66
CA ASP A 56 10.25 11.17 10.08
C ASP A 56 9.24 11.19 11.23
N ASP A 57 9.35 12.17 12.10
CA ASP A 57 8.41 12.36 13.21
C ASP A 57 7.01 12.74 12.71
N GLN A 58 6.92 13.43 11.58
CA GLN A 58 5.67 13.90 11.00
C GLN A 58 4.95 12.78 10.22
N MET A 59 3.75 12.49 10.64
CA MET A 59 2.91 11.47 10.01
C MET A 59 2.64 11.77 8.51
N ALA A 60 2.50 13.04 8.16
CA ALA A 60 2.24 13.46 6.78
C ALA A 60 3.41 13.06 5.85
N ILE A 61 4.66 13.22 6.32
CA ILE A 61 5.87 12.86 5.58
C ILE A 61 5.95 11.33 5.43
N ARG A 62 5.75 10.58 6.53
CA ARG A 62 5.76 9.11 6.48
C ARG A 62 4.68 8.58 5.54
N ARG A 63 3.48 9.18 5.55
CA ARG A 63 2.40 8.80 4.65
C ARG A 63 2.72 9.10 3.19
N LEU A 64 3.30 10.27 2.89
CA LEU A 64 3.71 10.64 1.53
C LEU A 64 4.79 9.69 1.00
N ALA A 65 5.79 9.38 1.83
CA ALA A 65 6.81 8.39 1.49
C ALA A 65 6.19 7.02 1.18
N THR A 66 5.18 6.60 1.96
CA THR A 66 4.45 5.34 1.73
C THR A 66 3.71 5.35 0.38
N VAL A 67 3.08 6.47 0.01
CA VAL A 67 2.43 6.62 -1.31
C VAL A 67 3.46 6.47 -2.44
N TYR A 68 4.61 7.13 -2.31
CA TYR A 68 5.66 7.06 -3.33
C TYR A 68 6.28 5.67 -3.45
N LEU A 69 6.46 4.95 -2.34
CA LEU A 69 6.87 3.55 -2.37
C LEU A 69 5.88 2.69 -3.15
N GLY A 70 4.58 2.97 -3.01
CA GLY A 70 3.52 2.26 -3.76
C GLY A 70 3.47 2.57 -5.25
N MET A 71 4.18 3.60 -5.72
CA MET A 71 4.30 3.94 -7.14
C MET A 71 5.49 3.24 -7.82
N ILE A 72 6.40 2.65 -7.04
CA ILE A 72 7.57 1.94 -7.57
C ILE A 72 7.19 0.46 -7.77
N GLU A 73 7.07 0.06 -9.03
CA GLU A 73 6.72 -1.31 -9.41
C GLU A 73 7.95 -2.25 -9.36
N ASP A 74 8.56 -2.38 -8.17
CA ASP A 74 9.75 -3.20 -7.97
C ASP A 74 9.71 -3.90 -6.60
N VAL A 75 10.21 -5.14 -6.53
CA VAL A 75 10.28 -5.92 -5.28
C VAL A 75 11.18 -5.27 -4.21
N ALA A 76 12.06 -4.36 -4.60
CA ALA A 76 12.92 -3.62 -3.67
C ALA A 76 12.12 -2.77 -2.65
N VAL A 77 10.84 -2.45 -2.93
CA VAL A 77 9.97 -1.71 -1.99
C VAL A 77 9.44 -2.57 -0.84
N VAL A 78 9.53 -3.89 -0.94
CA VAL A 78 8.91 -4.82 0.03
C VAL A 78 9.33 -4.55 1.47
N PRO A 79 10.62 -4.37 1.81
CA PRO A 79 11.02 -4.08 3.19
C PRO A 79 10.46 -2.74 3.70
N ALA A 80 10.48 -1.70 2.87
CA ALA A 80 10.03 -0.36 3.23
C ALA A 80 8.50 -0.31 3.43
N LEU A 81 7.71 -0.90 2.53
CA LEU A 81 6.26 -0.99 2.68
C LEU A 81 5.86 -1.88 3.87
N THR A 82 6.58 -2.97 4.12
CA THR A 82 6.36 -3.80 5.33
C THR A 82 6.61 -3.00 6.60
N LYS A 83 7.63 -2.13 6.63
CA LYS A 83 7.85 -1.19 7.73
C LYS A 83 6.69 -0.20 7.87
N ALA A 84 6.21 0.37 6.78
CA ALA A 84 5.08 1.29 6.78
C ALA A 84 3.77 0.63 7.25
N LEU A 85 3.56 -0.65 6.94
CA LEU A 85 2.40 -1.43 7.44
C LEU A 85 2.41 -1.60 8.96
N ASN A 86 3.56 -1.42 9.61
CA ASN A 86 3.72 -1.47 11.07
C ASN A 86 3.89 -0.06 11.71
N ASP A 87 3.57 1.00 11.00
CA ASP A 87 3.66 2.38 11.51
C ASP A 87 2.75 2.61 12.73
N LYS A 88 3.17 3.51 13.61
CA LYS A 88 2.37 3.95 14.77
C LYS A 88 1.01 4.56 14.37
N SER A 89 0.92 5.19 13.19
CA SER A 89 -0.30 5.80 12.66
C SER A 89 -1.12 4.82 11.81
N ALA A 90 -2.39 4.65 12.15
CA ALA A 90 -3.31 3.87 11.33
C ALA A 90 -3.46 4.41 9.90
N SER A 91 -3.27 5.72 9.70
CA SER A 91 -3.32 6.34 8.37
C SER A 91 -2.16 5.86 7.48
N VAL A 92 -0.95 5.76 8.04
CA VAL A 92 0.22 5.23 7.31
C VAL A 92 0.05 3.75 7.04
N ARG A 93 -0.37 2.95 8.05
CA ARG A 93 -0.61 1.51 7.87
C ARG A 93 -1.67 1.22 6.81
N ARG A 94 -2.76 2.00 6.78
CA ARG A 94 -3.78 1.91 5.71
C ARG A 94 -3.19 2.17 4.34
N THR A 95 -2.46 3.28 4.20
CA THR A 95 -1.81 3.64 2.92
C THR A 95 -0.85 2.53 2.48
N ALA A 96 -0.08 1.94 3.40
CA ALA A 96 0.79 0.80 3.09
C ALA A 96 -0.01 -0.42 2.59
N GLY A 97 -1.11 -0.75 3.26
CA GLY A 97 -1.99 -1.84 2.82
C GLY A 97 -2.60 -1.60 1.44
N ASP A 98 -3.01 -0.36 1.14
CA ASP A 98 -3.51 0.03 -0.16
C ASP A 98 -2.43 -0.15 -1.24
N CYS A 99 -1.22 0.39 -1.01
CA CYS A 99 -0.08 0.24 -1.93
C CYS A 99 0.31 -1.21 -2.17
N MET A 100 0.37 -2.03 -1.12
CA MET A 100 0.68 -3.46 -1.24
C MET A 100 -0.36 -4.23 -2.05
N SER A 101 -1.66 -3.89 -1.89
CA SER A 101 -2.73 -4.48 -2.70
C SER A 101 -2.62 -4.07 -4.17
N ASP A 102 -2.34 -2.79 -4.43
CA ASP A 102 -2.22 -2.27 -5.79
C ASP A 102 -1.01 -2.87 -6.52
N LEU A 103 0.11 -3.07 -5.82
CA LEU A 103 1.29 -3.72 -6.38
C LEU A 103 1.12 -5.24 -6.58
N GLY A 104 0.31 -5.90 -5.75
CA GLY A 104 0.01 -7.32 -5.86
C GLY A 104 1.21 -8.26 -5.77
N LEU A 105 2.34 -7.85 -5.17
CA LEU A 105 3.55 -8.65 -5.05
C LEU A 105 3.35 -9.78 -4.03
N ALA A 106 3.66 -11.01 -4.42
CA ALA A 106 3.51 -12.19 -3.56
C ALA A 106 4.32 -12.12 -2.26
N GLU A 107 5.41 -11.37 -2.26
CA GLU A 107 6.31 -11.15 -1.12
C GLU A 107 5.64 -10.45 0.06
N PHE A 108 4.49 -9.81 -0.15
CA PHE A 108 3.72 -9.18 0.92
C PHE A 108 2.83 -10.15 1.71
N GLU A 109 2.66 -11.40 1.28
CA GLU A 109 1.73 -12.35 1.90
C GLU A 109 1.93 -12.46 3.42
N LEU A 110 3.17 -12.66 3.87
CA LEU A 110 3.47 -12.79 5.30
C LEU A 110 3.14 -11.52 6.10
N ALA A 111 3.44 -10.35 5.55
CA ALA A 111 3.12 -9.07 6.18
C ALA A 111 1.60 -8.87 6.29
N MET A 112 0.86 -9.23 5.25
CA MET A 112 -0.60 -9.12 5.21
C MET A 112 -1.28 -10.14 6.13
N MET A 113 -0.73 -11.35 6.31
CA MET A 113 -1.19 -12.28 7.35
C MET A 113 -1.10 -11.64 8.75
N GLY A 114 0.00 -10.95 9.05
CA GLY A 114 0.15 -10.19 10.29
C GLY A 114 -0.87 -9.05 10.43
N ALA A 115 -1.17 -8.36 9.35
CA ALA A 115 -2.11 -7.23 9.32
C ALA A 115 -3.58 -7.64 9.55
N LEU A 116 -3.94 -8.92 9.43
CA LEU A 116 -5.25 -9.43 9.84
C LEU A 116 -5.54 -9.22 11.34
N LYS A 117 -4.50 -8.97 12.15
CA LYS A 117 -4.62 -8.71 13.59
C LYS A 117 -4.49 -7.21 13.94
N ASP A 118 -4.50 -6.32 12.95
CA ASP A 118 -4.38 -4.88 13.21
C ASP A 118 -5.57 -4.37 14.04
N LYS A 119 -5.29 -3.41 14.93
CA LYS A 119 -6.33 -2.75 15.72
C LYS A 119 -7.32 -1.93 14.88
N ASN A 120 -6.92 -1.51 13.68
CA ASN A 120 -7.76 -0.74 12.77
C ASN A 120 -8.46 -1.68 11.77
N LYS A 121 -9.79 -1.64 11.75
CA LYS A 121 -10.60 -2.50 10.89
C LYS A 121 -10.33 -2.36 9.39
N LEU A 122 -9.97 -1.15 8.93
CA LEU A 122 -9.68 -0.92 7.51
C LEU A 122 -8.34 -1.56 7.10
N VAL A 123 -7.37 -1.62 8.01
CA VAL A 123 -6.12 -2.36 7.77
C VAL A 123 -6.41 -3.87 7.71
N ARG A 124 -7.21 -4.42 8.65
CA ARG A 124 -7.61 -5.82 8.62
C ARG A 124 -8.39 -6.19 7.35
N TRP A 125 -9.33 -5.33 6.95
CA TRP A 125 -10.10 -5.53 5.73
C TRP A 125 -9.22 -5.55 4.48
N ARG A 126 -8.27 -4.61 4.38
CA ARG A 126 -7.34 -4.54 3.25
C ARG A 126 -6.43 -5.78 3.21
N ALA A 127 -5.96 -6.23 4.37
CA ALA A 127 -5.18 -7.46 4.46
C ALA A 127 -5.98 -8.68 3.95
N ALA A 128 -7.23 -8.82 4.38
CA ALA A 128 -8.09 -9.90 3.90
C ALA A 128 -8.38 -9.81 2.39
N MET A 129 -8.52 -8.59 1.85
CA MET A 129 -8.71 -8.36 0.42
C MET A 129 -7.46 -8.75 -0.38
N TYR A 130 -6.27 -8.33 0.06
CA TYR A 130 -5.02 -8.76 -0.56
C TYR A 130 -4.89 -10.29 -0.57
N LEU A 131 -5.16 -10.96 0.56
CA LEU A 131 -5.09 -12.41 0.66
C LEU A 131 -6.18 -13.10 -0.16
N TYR A 132 -7.31 -12.45 -0.40
CA TYR A 132 -8.31 -12.94 -1.35
C TYR A 132 -7.79 -12.90 -2.80
N GLU A 133 -7.00 -11.89 -3.17
CA GLU A 133 -6.50 -11.73 -4.54
C GLU A 133 -5.26 -12.58 -4.82
N THR A 134 -4.31 -12.61 -3.90
CA THR A 134 -2.97 -13.18 -4.11
C THR A 134 -2.58 -14.28 -3.13
N GLY A 135 -3.32 -14.45 -2.02
CA GLY A 135 -2.97 -15.39 -0.96
C GLY A 135 -2.91 -16.84 -1.42
N THR A 136 -2.01 -17.59 -0.82
CA THR A 136 -1.78 -19.03 -1.04
C THR A 136 -2.33 -19.86 0.13
N GLU A 137 -2.21 -21.19 0.05
CA GLU A 137 -2.58 -22.09 1.17
C GLU A 137 -1.81 -21.76 2.46
N ALA A 138 -0.63 -21.12 2.36
CA ALA A 138 0.17 -20.72 3.52
C ALA A 138 -0.55 -19.73 4.44
N CYS A 139 -1.47 -18.92 3.91
CA CYS A 139 -2.21 -17.96 4.72
C CYS A 139 -3.52 -18.48 5.34
N LEU A 140 -3.95 -19.73 5.03
CA LEU A 140 -5.22 -20.29 5.53
C LEU A 140 -5.33 -20.29 7.05
N ALA A 141 -4.27 -20.66 7.77
CA ALA A 141 -4.29 -20.66 9.23
C ALA A 141 -4.58 -19.27 9.80
N ALA A 142 -3.94 -18.22 9.25
CA ALA A 142 -4.16 -16.85 9.69
C ALA A 142 -5.56 -16.34 9.33
N LEU A 143 -6.09 -16.73 8.17
CA LEU A 143 -7.46 -16.41 7.75
C LEU A 143 -8.50 -17.09 8.66
N HIS A 144 -8.33 -18.38 9.02
CA HIS A 144 -9.23 -19.06 9.95
C HIS A 144 -9.23 -18.44 11.35
N GLU A 145 -8.08 -17.97 11.84
CA GLU A 145 -8.03 -17.19 13.09
C GLU A 145 -8.85 -15.89 13.01
N ALA A 146 -8.89 -15.25 11.83
CA ALA A 146 -9.63 -14.01 11.59
C ALA A 146 -11.09 -14.21 11.15
N GLU A 147 -11.56 -15.46 10.98
CA GLU A 147 -12.88 -15.79 10.43
C GLU A 147 -14.06 -15.24 11.25
N ASN A 148 -13.85 -14.99 12.53
CA ASN A 148 -14.84 -14.43 13.43
C ASN A 148 -14.56 -12.99 13.84
N ASP A 149 -13.96 -12.18 12.93
CA ASP A 149 -13.72 -10.76 13.17
C ASP A 149 -14.99 -10.05 13.64
N ALA A 150 -14.82 -9.07 14.52
CA ALA A 150 -15.94 -8.29 15.06
C ALA A 150 -16.65 -7.45 13.99
N GLU A 151 -15.94 -7.04 12.96
CA GLU A 151 -16.47 -6.23 11.86
C GLU A 151 -16.98 -7.11 10.74
N PHE A 152 -18.23 -6.87 10.34
CA PHE A 152 -18.90 -7.69 9.33
C PHE A 152 -18.14 -7.72 8.00
N GLU A 153 -17.66 -6.56 7.54
CA GLU A 153 -16.95 -6.42 6.26
C GLU A 153 -15.62 -7.20 6.26
N VAL A 154 -14.89 -7.20 7.39
CA VAL A 154 -13.67 -7.98 7.55
C VAL A 154 -13.99 -9.48 7.53
N LYS A 155 -14.95 -9.89 8.35
CA LYS A 155 -15.43 -11.28 8.42
C LYS A 155 -15.82 -11.82 7.04
N LEU A 156 -16.60 -11.05 6.29
CA LEU A 156 -17.03 -11.44 4.94
C LEU A 156 -15.83 -11.61 4.01
N GLN A 157 -14.91 -10.64 4.00
CA GLN A 157 -13.73 -10.67 3.14
C GLN A 157 -12.81 -11.86 3.47
N VAL A 158 -12.62 -12.15 4.77
CA VAL A 158 -11.87 -13.33 5.23
C VAL A 158 -12.49 -14.62 4.73
N LYS A 159 -13.80 -14.78 4.87
CA LYS A 159 -14.52 -15.97 4.39
C LYS A 159 -14.41 -16.14 2.86
N MET A 160 -14.46 -15.03 2.12
CA MET A 160 -14.24 -15.04 0.68
C MET A 160 -12.82 -15.51 0.32
N ALA A 161 -11.79 -15.04 1.08
CA ALA A 161 -10.42 -15.46 0.88
C ALA A 161 -10.23 -16.96 1.14
N ILE A 162 -10.76 -17.47 2.25
CA ILE A 162 -10.73 -18.92 2.57
C ILE A 162 -11.38 -19.72 1.45
N ALA A 163 -12.61 -19.36 1.06
CA ALA A 163 -13.33 -20.10 0.03
C ALA A 163 -12.59 -20.11 -1.31
N ARG A 164 -11.99 -19.00 -1.74
CA ARG A 164 -11.18 -18.96 -2.97
C ARG A 164 -9.97 -19.89 -2.89
N ILE A 165 -9.26 -19.88 -1.77
CA ILE A 165 -8.04 -20.68 -1.63
C ILE A 165 -8.36 -22.17 -1.55
N GLU A 166 -9.40 -22.56 -0.79
CA GLU A 166 -9.76 -23.97 -0.60
C GLU A 166 -10.49 -24.59 -1.79
N GLN A 167 -11.34 -23.81 -2.50
CA GLN A 167 -12.23 -24.30 -3.54
C GLN A 167 -11.79 -23.86 -4.95
N GLY A 168 -10.77 -23.01 -5.07
CA GLY A 168 -10.28 -22.49 -6.34
C GLY A 168 -11.20 -21.44 -6.97
N GLU A 169 -10.98 -21.18 -8.26
CA GLU A 169 -11.71 -20.13 -9.02
C GLU A 169 -13.23 -20.35 -9.09
N GLU A 170 -13.70 -21.57 -8.95
CA GLU A 170 -15.13 -21.93 -8.94
C GLU A 170 -15.87 -21.31 -7.75
N ALA A 171 -15.18 -21.04 -6.65
CA ALA A 171 -15.75 -20.40 -5.47
C ALA A 171 -16.14 -18.92 -5.69
N LYS A 172 -15.53 -18.23 -6.65
CA LYS A 172 -15.86 -16.82 -6.94
C LYS A 172 -17.36 -16.63 -7.31
N GLY A 173 -17.96 -17.61 -7.95
CA GLY A 173 -19.40 -17.59 -8.28
C GLY A 173 -20.32 -17.93 -7.10
N SER A 174 -19.89 -18.80 -6.17
CA SER A 174 -20.74 -19.35 -5.13
C SER A 174 -21.01 -18.37 -3.98
N VAL A 175 -20.05 -17.51 -3.61
CA VAL A 175 -20.20 -16.52 -2.52
C VAL A 175 -21.21 -15.43 -2.91
N TRP A 176 -21.14 -14.93 -4.13
CA TRP A 176 -22.14 -14.00 -4.68
C TRP A 176 -23.52 -14.62 -4.70
N LYS A 177 -23.64 -15.88 -5.07
CA LYS A 177 -24.90 -16.60 -5.09
C LYS A 177 -25.48 -16.78 -3.68
N GLN A 178 -24.65 -17.11 -2.68
CA GLN A 178 -25.07 -17.19 -1.29
C GLN A 178 -25.51 -15.83 -0.72
N MET A 179 -24.90 -14.72 -1.15
CA MET A 179 -25.32 -13.37 -0.73
C MET A 179 -26.64 -12.94 -1.36
N THR A 180 -26.96 -13.39 -2.57
CA THR A 180 -28.25 -13.11 -3.25
C THR A 180 -29.38 -14.01 -2.76
N ASP A 181 -29.07 -15.24 -2.38
CA ASP A 181 -30.05 -16.22 -1.87
C ASP A 181 -30.40 -15.99 -0.37
N ALA A 182 -29.63 -15.14 0.35
CA ALA A 182 -29.87 -14.76 1.74
C ALA A 182 -30.73 -13.49 1.92
N ARG A 183 -31.27 -12.94 0.84
CA ARG A 183 -32.27 -11.87 0.83
C ARG A 183 -33.65 -12.40 0.55
#